data_d20b60ee0e0bea57f53d5f77d358456c
#
_entry.id   d20b60ee0e0bea57f53d5f77d358456c
#
_cell.length_a   1.000
_cell.length_b   1.000
_cell.length_c   1.000
_cell.angle_alpha   90.00
_cell.angle_beta   90.00
_cell.angle_gamma   90.00
#
_symmetry.space_group_name_H-M   'P 1'
#
loop_
_entity.id
_entity.type
_entity.pdbx_description
1 polymer ?
#
loop_
_entity_poly.entity_id
_entity_poly.type
_entity_poly.pdbx_seq_one_letter_code
_entity_poly.pdbx_strand_id
1 'polypeptide(L)'
;KFKKIMFKIHKEEIDINGKKIILETGKVARQADGAIIATCGETMVIATVVGAKNLKDGQDYFPLSVNYQEKYYAAGKIPGGYFKREARPTEAETLISRLIDRPIRPLFPSSFMNEVQLLPTVLSYDGENQPDVLSIIASSAALAISGLPFQGPIAASRVGYKDGKYLLNPSPTELEDSQLDLVVAGTKDAVL
;
A
#
# COMPACT_ATOMS: atom_id res chain seq x y z
N LYS A 1 31.96 -17.33 19.28
CA LYS A 1 30.72 -17.81 18.64
C LYS A 1 29.82 -16.62 18.39
N PHE A 2 29.85 -16.01 17.20
CA PHE A 2 28.88 -15.02 16.79
C PHE A 2 27.51 -15.72 16.72
N LYS A 3 26.60 -15.40 17.64
CA LYS A 3 25.20 -15.77 17.52
C LYS A 3 24.69 -15.10 16.24
N LYS A 4 24.43 -15.88 15.22
CA LYS A 4 23.77 -15.40 14.00
C LYS A 4 22.46 -14.78 14.43
N ILE A 5 22.37 -13.46 14.44
CA ILE A 5 21.12 -12.76 14.73
C ILE A 5 20.24 -13.05 13.52
N MET A 6 19.45 -14.10 13.63
CA MET A 6 18.41 -14.39 12.66
C MET A 6 17.38 -13.26 12.73
N PHE A 7 16.97 -12.77 11.57
CA PHE A 7 15.93 -11.77 11.45
C PHE A 7 14.67 -12.29 12.17
N LYS A 8 14.09 -11.47 13.03
CA LYS A 8 12.80 -11.79 13.64
C LYS A 8 11.73 -11.40 12.63
N ILE A 9 11.24 -12.38 11.91
CA ILE A 9 10.17 -12.21 10.92
C ILE A 9 8.85 -12.43 11.63
N HIS A 10 7.92 -11.51 11.44
CA HIS A 10 6.53 -11.64 11.88
C HIS A 10 5.65 -11.73 10.65
N LYS A 11 4.70 -12.65 10.69
CA LYS A 11 3.78 -12.94 9.60
C LYS A 11 2.38 -13.11 10.16
N GLU A 12 1.42 -12.41 9.58
CA GLU A 12 0.00 -12.53 9.89
C GLU A 12 -0.77 -12.85 8.61
N GLU A 13 -1.79 -13.66 8.73
CA GLU A 13 -2.62 -14.11 7.62
C GLU A 13 -4.08 -13.77 7.91
N ILE A 14 -4.74 -13.15 6.94
CA ILE A 14 -6.13 -12.73 7.02
C ILE A 14 -6.85 -13.34 5.82
N ASP A 15 -7.95 -14.05 6.07
CA ASP A 15 -8.85 -14.52 5.01
C ASP A 15 -10.01 -13.53 4.86
N ILE A 16 -10.18 -13.01 3.64
CA ILE A 16 -11.27 -12.12 3.29
C ILE A 16 -12.03 -12.74 2.13
N ASN A 17 -13.14 -13.37 2.43
CA ASN A 17 -14.02 -13.99 1.45
C ASN A 17 -13.32 -15.01 0.52
N GLY A 18 -12.46 -15.85 1.12
CA GLY A 18 -11.67 -16.86 0.41
C GLY A 18 -10.40 -16.34 -0.25
N LYS A 19 -10.15 -15.02 -0.20
CA LYS A 19 -8.87 -14.43 -0.61
C LYS A 19 -7.97 -14.24 0.61
N LYS A 20 -6.84 -14.91 0.60
CA LYS A 20 -5.86 -14.88 1.68
C LYS A 20 -4.89 -13.73 1.48
N ILE A 21 -4.89 -12.78 2.42
CA ILE A 21 -3.90 -11.71 2.48
C ILE A 21 -2.87 -12.05 3.55
N ILE A 22 -1.60 -11.97 3.19
CA ILE A 22 -0.47 -12.24 4.07
C ILE A 22 0.30 -10.94 4.27
N LEU A 23 0.51 -10.54 5.53
CA LEU A 23 1.35 -9.40 5.90
C LEU A 23 2.62 -9.90 6.57
N GLU A 24 3.78 -9.53 6.05
CA GLU A 24 5.09 -9.93 6.57
C GLU A 24 5.97 -8.71 6.86
N THR A 25 6.64 -8.70 8.03
CA THR A 25 7.61 -7.67 8.39
C THR A 25 8.91 -8.26 8.97
N GLY A 26 9.99 -7.46 8.99
CA GLY A 26 11.27 -7.81 9.58
C GLY A 26 12.26 -8.51 8.66
N LYS A 27 11.86 -8.84 7.42
CA LYS A 27 12.71 -9.54 6.43
C LYS A 27 13.51 -8.57 5.56
N VAL A 28 12.85 -7.55 5.02
CA VAL A 28 13.42 -6.60 4.06
C VAL A 28 13.23 -5.15 4.53
N ALA A 29 13.91 -4.21 3.86
CA ALA A 29 13.81 -2.76 4.08
C ALA A 29 13.99 -2.34 5.55
N ARG A 30 14.96 -2.94 6.24
CA ARG A 30 15.18 -2.79 7.70
C ARG A 30 15.69 -1.41 8.13
N GLN A 31 16.05 -0.55 7.20
CA GLN A 31 16.43 0.84 7.48
C GLN A 31 15.24 1.79 7.48
N ALA A 32 14.09 1.35 6.96
CA ALA A 32 12.85 2.10 7.06
C ALA A 32 12.29 2.02 8.49
N ASP A 33 11.53 3.02 8.91
CA ASP A 33 10.85 3.03 10.22
C ASP A 33 9.75 1.98 10.27
N GLY A 34 9.07 1.73 9.13
CA GLY A 34 8.12 0.64 8.94
C GLY A 34 8.27 0.02 7.57
N ALA A 35 8.19 -1.32 7.49
CA ALA A 35 8.23 -2.04 6.22
C ALA A 35 7.34 -3.28 6.30
N ILE A 36 6.43 -3.41 5.32
CA ILE A 36 5.52 -4.55 5.19
C ILE A 36 5.60 -5.09 3.77
N ILE A 37 5.67 -6.40 3.65
CA ILE A 37 5.32 -7.11 2.42
C ILE A 37 3.90 -7.63 2.58
N ALA A 38 3.02 -7.22 1.67
CA ALA A 38 1.67 -7.75 1.57
C ALA A 38 1.57 -8.64 0.34
N THR A 39 0.97 -9.81 0.51
CA THR A 39 0.80 -10.80 -0.57
C THR A 39 -0.65 -11.26 -0.62
N CYS A 40 -1.23 -11.30 -1.84
CA CYS A 40 -2.54 -11.88 -2.11
C CYS A 40 -2.44 -12.68 -3.42
N GLY A 41 -2.65 -14.01 -3.34
CA GLY A 41 -2.30 -14.87 -4.45
C GLY A 41 -0.82 -14.78 -4.80
N GLU A 42 -0.47 -14.48 -6.06
CA GLU A 42 0.90 -14.21 -6.51
C GLU A 42 1.18 -12.70 -6.65
N THR A 43 0.19 -11.83 -6.37
CA THR A 43 0.42 -10.37 -6.30
C THR A 43 1.10 -10.02 -4.99
N MET A 44 2.21 -9.30 -5.08
CA MET A 44 3.05 -8.90 -3.95
C MET A 44 3.37 -7.41 -4.01
N VAL A 45 3.17 -6.73 -2.89
CA VAL A 45 3.48 -5.30 -2.71
C VAL A 45 4.38 -5.14 -1.49
N ILE A 46 5.44 -4.35 -1.61
CA ILE A 46 6.21 -3.85 -0.47
C ILE A 46 5.80 -2.41 -0.19
N ALA A 47 5.46 -2.09 1.05
CA ALA A 47 5.26 -0.73 1.52
C ALA A 47 6.32 -0.38 2.56
N THR A 48 7.02 0.73 2.34
CA THR A 48 8.02 1.26 3.28
C THR A 48 7.66 2.67 3.71
N VAL A 49 7.91 2.96 4.97
CA VAL A 49 7.64 4.26 5.60
C VAL A 49 8.89 4.79 6.25
N VAL A 50 9.19 6.06 6.02
CA VAL A 50 10.27 6.79 6.69
C VAL A 50 9.74 8.15 7.12
N GLY A 51 9.94 8.49 8.39
CA GLY A 51 9.61 9.80 8.96
C GLY A 51 10.87 10.60 9.28
N ALA A 52 10.88 11.89 8.93
CA ALA A 52 11.95 12.79 9.33
C ALA A 52 11.96 12.96 10.85
N LYS A 53 13.14 12.86 11.48
CA LYS A 53 13.29 13.00 12.93
C LYS A 53 13.15 14.44 13.41
N ASN A 54 13.51 15.39 12.56
CA ASN A 54 13.50 16.81 12.88
C ASN A 54 12.51 17.55 12.00
N LEU A 55 11.85 18.53 12.58
CA LEU A 55 11.04 19.50 11.85
C LEU A 55 11.95 20.44 11.07
N LYS A 56 11.59 20.78 9.84
CA LYS A 56 12.26 21.83 9.06
C LYS A 56 11.84 23.20 9.57
N ASP A 57 12.77 24.13 9.66
CA ASP A 57 12.48 25.52 10.06
C ASP A 57 11.46 26.16 9.09
N GLY A 58 10.44 26.80 9.65
CA GLY A 58 9.38 27.44 8.88
C GLY A 58 8.35 26.49 8.25
N GLN A 59 8.31 25.23 8.66
CA GLN A 59 7.34 24.24 8.17
C GLN A 59 5.95 24.52 8.77
N ASP A 60 4.97 24.85 7.94
CA ASP A 60 3.60 25.21 8.31
C ASP A 60 2.52 24.24 7.81
N TYR A 61 2.95 23.16 7.15
CA TYR A 61 2.07 22.10 6.65
C TYR A 61 2.66 20.71 6.89
N PHE A 62 1.84 19.67 6.84
CA PHE A 62 2.27 18.27 6.94
C PHE A 62 2.74 17.72 5.57
N PRO A 63 4.05 17.51 5.36
CA PRO A 63 4.59 17.02 4.10
C PRO A 63 4.55 15.48 4.06
N LEU A 64 3.40 14.92 3.74
CA LEU A 64 3.25 13.50 3.42
C LEU A 64 3.46 13.30 1.92
N SER A 65 4.43 12.46 1.55
CA SER A 65 4.70 12.05 0.17
C SER A 65 4.38 10.58 0.01
N VAL A 66 3.42 10.27 -0.86
CA VAL A 66 3.08 8.90 -1.24
C VAL A 66 3.51 8.68 -2.68
N ASN A 67 4.40 7.71 -2.90
CA ASN A 67 4.94 7.36 -4.21
C ASN A 67 4.68 5.89 -4.50
N TYR A 68 3.52 5.58 -5.04
CA TYR A 68 3.17 4.25 -5.53
C TYR A 68 3.88 3.98 -6.85
N GLN A 69 4.44 2.79 -7.01
CA GLN A 69 5.17 2.38 -8.19
C GLN A 69 4.80 0.97 -8.63
N GLU A 70 4.54 0.82 -9.93
CA GLU A 70 4.39 -0.46 -10.60
C GLU A 70 5.64 -0.77 -11.41
N LYS A 71 6.34 -1.83 -11.07
CA LYS A 71 7.53 -2.23 -11.79
C LYS A 71 7.17 -3.12 -12.98
N TYR A 72 7.70 -2.82 -14.18
CA TYR A 72 7.45 -3.63 -15.37
C TYR A 72 7.79 -5.10 -15.17
N TYR A 73 8.84 -5.39 -14.40
CA TYR A 73 9.22 -6.77 -14.09
C TYR A 73 8.16 -7.51 -13.27
N ALA A 74 7.32 -6.80 -12.49
CA ALA A 74 6.25 -7.40 -11.71
C ALA A 74 5.23 -8.14 -12.59
N ALA A 75 5.04 -7.70 -13.82
CA ALA A 75 4.20 -8.34 -14.84
C ALA A 75 5.03 -9.12 -15.88
N GLY A 76 6.31 -9.42 -15.61
CA GLY A 76 7.20 -10.12 -16.53
C GLY A 76 7.53 -9.34 -17.81
N LYS A 77 7.41 -8.01 -17.78
CA LYS A 77 7.60 -7.14 -18.94
C LYS A 77 8.87 -6.31 -18.83
N ILE A 78 9.34 -5.83 -19.98
CA ILE A 78 10.44 -4.87 -20.09
C ILE A 78 9.83 -3.50 -20.43
N PRO A 79 10.35 -2.38 -19.87
CA PRO A 79 9.89 -1.05 -20.23
C PRO A 79 9.93 -0.80 -21.73
N GLY A 80 8.83 -0.23 -22.25
CA GLY A 80 8.74 0.17 -23.65
C GLY A 80 9.56 1.41 -23.98
N GLY A 81 9.46 1.88 -25.23
CA GLY A 81 10.14 3.07 -25.70
C GLY A 81 11.61 2.83 -26.05
N TYR A 82 12.26 3.89 -26.57
CA TYR A 82 13.63 3.83 -27.05
C TYR A 82 14.66 3.50 -25.94
N PHE A 83 14.52 4.13 -24.79
CA PHE A 83 15.50 4.00 -23.69
C PHE A 83 15.38 2.69 -22.90
N LYS A 84 14.31 1.91 -23.05
CA LYS A 84 14.06 0.68 -22.26
C LYS A 84 14.20 0.89 -20.75
N ARG A 85 13.73 2.03 -20.25
CA ARG A 85 13.81 2.44 -18.85
C ARG A 85 12.45 2.80 -18.32
N GLU A 86 12.22 2.58 -17.03
CA GLU A 86 11.10 3.16 -16.31
C GLU A 86 11.24 4.68 -16.29
N ALA A 87 10.18 5.36 -16.68
CA ALA A 87 10.15 6.82 -16.82
C ALA A 87 9.56 7.47 -15.55
N ARG A 88 8.95 8.65 -15.73
CA ARG A 88 8.15 9.30 -14.68
C ARG A 88 6.94 8.43 -14.36
N PRO A 89 6.37 8.58 -13.14
CA PRO A 89 5.13 7.89 -12.77
C PRO A 89 4.04 8.12 -13.82
N THR A 90 3.31 7.07 -14.12
CA THR A 90 2.16 7.12 -15.02
C THR A 90 1.01 7.88 -14.34
N GLU A 91 -0.01 8.25 -15.11
CA GLU A 91 -1.23 8.84 -14.58
C GLU A 91 -1.91 7.89 -13.57
N ALA A 92 -1.99 6.60 -13.89
CA ALA A 92 -2.54 5.57 -13.02
C ALA A 92 -1.78 5.48 -11.69
N GLU A 93 -0.45 5.42 -11.71
CA GLU A 93 0.37 5.41 -10.49
C GLU A 93 0.17 6.67 -9.65
N THR A 94 0.03 7.82 -10.30
CA THR A 94 -0.25 9.10 -9.62
C THR A 94 -1.63 9.07 -8.95
N LEU A 95 -2.66 8.55 -9.62
CA LEU A 95 -4.01 8.43 -9.07
C LEU A 95 -4.06 7.45 -7.90
N ILE A 96 -3.38 6.31 -8.00
CA ILE A 96 -3.28 5.34 -6.89
C ILE A 96 -2.48 5.94 -5.72
N SER A 97 -1.41 6.69 -5.97
CA SER A 97 -0.70 7.42 -4.91
C SER A 97 -1.64 8.34 -4.14
N ARG A 98 -2.51 9.06 -4.84
CA ARG A 98 -3.52 9.95 -4.22
C ARG A 98 -4.61 9.16 -3.51
N LEU A 99 -5.01 8.00 -4.05
CA LEU A 99 -5.98 7.09 -3.43
C LEU A 99 -5.46 6.57 -2.07
N ILE A 100 -4.15 6.33 -1.96
CA ILE A 100 -3.48 5.94 -0.70
C ILE A 100 -3.32 7.14 0.24
N ASP A 101 -2.93 8.30 -0.27
CA ASP A 101 -2.68 9.50 0.53
C ASP A 101 -3.94 10.01 1.27
N ARG A 102 -5.07 10.05 0.55
CA ARG A 102 -6.30 10.68 1.06
C ARG A 102 -6.87 10.07 2.34
N PRO A 103 -6.98 8.75 2.51
CA PRO A 103 -7.45 8.16 3.75
C PRO A 103 -6.40 8.14 4.88
N ILE A 104 -5.11 8.26 4.55
CA ILE A 104 -4.01 8.24 5.52
C ILE A 104 -3.77 9.60 6.14
N ARG A 105 -3.76 10.65 5.35
CA ARG A 105 -3.40 12.01 5.76
C ARG A 105 -4.21 12.54 6.95
N PRO A 106 -5.55 12.43 7.00
CA PRO A 106 -6.35 12.94 8.12
C PRO A 106 -6.13 12.19 9.44
N LEU A 107 -5.48 11.03 9.41
CA LEU A 107 -5.20 10.23 10.61
C LEU A 107 -3.88 10.61 11.29
N PHE A 108 -3.20 11.65 10.83
CA PHE A 108 -2.10 12.26 11.56
C PHE A 108 -2.60 13.46 12.37
N PRO A 109 -2.08 13.65 13.60
CA PRO A 109 -2.42 14.84 14.41
C PRO A 109 -2.08 16.13 13.66
N SER A 110 -2.92 17.15 13.76
CA SER A 110 -2.70 18.44 13.10
C SER A 110 -1.42 19.17 13.54
N SER A 111 -0.89 18.82 14.71
CA SER A 111 0.39 19.35 15.22
C SER A 111 1.62 18.63 14.66
N PHE A 112 1.43 17.51 13.94
CA PHE A 112 2.55 16.75 13.39
C PHE A 112 2.92 17.29 12.00
N MET A 113 4.11 17.89 11.89
CA MET A 113 4.60 18.56 10.68
C MET A 113 5.89 17.97 10.13
N ASN A 114 6.36 16.84 10.69
CA ASN A 114 7.55 16.17 10.17
C ASN A 114 7.26 15.51 8.82
N GLU A 115 8.23 15.56 7.92
CA GLU A 115 8.13 14.90 6.61
C GLU A 115 7.97 13.40 6.77
N VAL A 116 6.99 12.83 6.06
CA VAL A 116 6.77 11.38 5.98
C VAL A 116 6.80 10.95 4.53
N GLN A 117 7.59 9.94 4.22
CA GLN A 117 7.66 9.32 2.90
C GLN A 117 7.10 7.90 2.98
N LEU A 118 6.14 7.60 2.12
CA LEU A 118 5.50 6.31 1.97
C LEU A 118 5.68 5.82 0.54
N LEU A 119 6.37 4.67 0.39
CA LEU A 119 6.73 4.11 -0.91
C LEU A 119 6.16 2.68 -1.06
N PRO A 120 4.91 2.54 -1.48
CA PRO A 120 4.38 1.25 -1.91
C PRO A 120 4.88 0.92 -3.32
N THR A 121 5.41 -0.30 -3.49
CA THR A 121 5.96 -0.77 -4.77
C THR A 121 5.45 -2.17 -5.06
N VAL A 122 4.90 -2.37 -6.25
CA VAL A 122 4.45 -3.67 -6.73
C VAL A 122 5.66 -4.50 -7.18
N LEU A 123 5.85 -5.65 -6.54
CA LEU A 123 6.97 -6.56 -6.82
C LEU A 123 6.58 -7.72 -7.74
N SER A 124 5.30 -8.15 -7.67
CA SER A 124 4.73 -9.21 -8.49
C SER A 124 3.25 -8.93 -8.72
N TYR A 125 2.73 -9.34 -9.87
CA TYR A 125 1.32 -9.18 -10.24
C TYR A 125 0.82 -10.40 -11.02
N ASP A 126 -0.23 -11.04 -10.53
CA ASP A 126 -0.82 -12.26 -11.09
C ASP A 126 -1.93 -12.00 -12.13
N GLY A 127 -2.34 -10.74 -12.31
CA GLY A 127 -3.43 -10.37 -13.22
C GLY A 127 -4.83 -10.52 -12.62
N GLU A 128 -4.97 -11.07 -11.42
CA GLU A 128 -6.26 -11.31 -10.76
C GLU A 128 -6.47 -10.45 -9.51
N ASN A 129 -5.42 -10.29 -8.71
CA ASN A 129 -5.50 -9.56 -7.46
C ASN A 129 -4.96 -8.14 -7.63
N GLN A 130 -5.85 -7.15 -7.57
CA GLN A 130 -5.50 -5.74 -7.80
C GLN A 130 -4.51 -5.22 -6.74
N PRO A 131 -3.38 -4.62 -7.16
CA PRO A 131 -2.34 -4.18 -6.23
C PRO A 131 -2.67 -2.88 -5.48
N ASP A 132 -3.64 -2.08 -5.94
CA ASP A 132 -4.04 -0.80 -5.36
C ASP A 132 -4.60 -0.96 -3.94
N VAL A 133 -5.60 -1.83 -3.76
CA VAL A 133 -6.19 -2.14 -2.44
C VAL A 133 -5.14 -2.76 -1.52
N LEU A 134 -4.35 -3.70 -2.06
CA LEU A 134 -3.27 -4.35 -1.31
C LEU A 134 -2.23 -3.32 -0.85
N SER A 135 -1.95 -2.29 -1.68
CA SER A 135 -1.03 -1.20 -1.34
C SER A 135 -1.56 -0.30 -0.23
N ILE A 136 -2.88 -0.04 -0.18
CA ILE A 136 -3.48 0.72 0.93
C ILE A 136 -3.32 -0.05 2.24
N ILE A 137 -3.62 -1.35 2.23
CA ILE A 137 -3.51 -2.23 3.41
C ILE A 137 -2.05 -2.32 3.87
N ALA A 138 -1.11 -2.56 2.95
CA ALA A 138 0.31 -2.63 3.24
C ALA A 138 0.85 -1.31 3.82
N SER A 139 0.43 -0.18 3.25
CA SER A 139 0.80 1.17 3.69
C SER A 139 0.29 1.46 5.09
N SER A 140 -0.96 1.13 5.36
CA SER A 140 -1.57 1.25 6.68
C SER A 140 -0.82 0.41 7.73
N ALA A 141 -0.53 -0.85 7.41
CA ALA A 141 0.21 -1.73 8.30
C ALA A 141 1.65 -1.24 8.54
N ALA A 142 2.35 -0.73 7.50
CA ALA A 142 3.69 -0.17 7.64
C ALA A 142 3.70 1.08 8.54
N LEU A 143 2.70 1.97 8.40
CA LEU A 143 2.53 3.13 9.27
C LEU A 143 2.24 2.73 10.72
N ALA A 144 1.40 1.73 10.94
CA ALA A 144 1.04 1.27 12.28
C ALA A 144 2.24 0.74 13.08
N ILE A 145 3.23 0.13 12.40
CA ILE A 145 4.45 -0.39 13.05
C ILE A 145 5.64 0.58 13.04
N SER A 146 5.53 1.73 12.35
CA SER A 146 6.64 2.68 12.18
C SER A 146 6.98 3.49 13.42
N GLY A 147 6.07 3.54 14.41
CA GLY A 147 6.20 4.41 15.58
C GLY A 147 5.85 5.88 15.32
N LEU A 148 5.42 6.24 14.10
CA LEU A 148 4.87 7.57 13.80
C LEU A 148 3.48 7.73 14.45
N PRO A 149 3.04 8.98 14.74
CA PRO A 149 1.76 9.23 15.40
C PRO A 149 0.56 9.06 14.46
N PHE A 150 0.45 7.90 13.85
CA PHE A 150 -0.62 7.51 12.96
C PHE A 150 -1.80 6.93 13.75
N GLN A 151 -2.99 7.52 13.62
CA GLN A 151 -4.20 7.15 14.34
C GLN A 151 -5.05 6.09 13.60
N GLY A 152 -4.39 5.30 12.73
CA GLY A 152 -5.00 4.13 12.09
C GLY A 152 -5.03 2.90 13.00
N PRO A 153 -5.15 1.68 12.44
CA PRO A 153 -5.02 1.37 11.01
C PRO A 153 -6.26 1.69 10.19
N ILE A 154 -6.09 1.72 8.85
CA ILE A 154 -7.18 1.70 7.87
C ILE A 154 -7.23 0.36 7.16
N ALA A 155 -8.44 -0.04 6.82
CA ALA A 155 -8.72 -1.12 5.88
C ALA A 155 -9.16 -0.55 4.55
N ALA A 156 -9.02 -1.33 3.48
CA ALA A 156 -9.52 -0.99 2.16
C ALA A 156 -10.06 -2.21 1.44
N SER A 157 -10.98 -1.96 0.51
CA SER A 157 -11.59 -3.00 -0.29
C SER A 157 -12.12 -2.40 -1.60
N ARG A 158 -12.06 -3.15 -2.68
CA ARG A 158 -12.77 -2.84 -3.91
C ARG A 158 -14.11 -3.52 -3.89
N VAL A 159 -15.15 -2.82 -4.29
CA VAL A 159 -16.52 -3.32 -4.29
C VAL A 159 -17.08 -3.23 -5.70
N GLY A 160 -17.50 -4.38 -6.23
CA GLY A 160 -18.30 -4.49 -7.44
C GLY A 160 -19.77 -4.74 -7.12
N TYR A 161 -20.63 -4.64 -8.14
CA TYR A 161 -22.04 -5.01 -8.02
C TYR A 161 -22.50 -5.69 -9.31
N LYS A 162 -22.98 -6.93 -9.18
CA LYS A 162 -23.47 -7.73 -10.30
C LYS A 162 -24.65 -8.61 -9.85
N ASP A 163 -25.68 -8.71 -10.67
CA ASP A 163 -26.85 -9.59 -10.44
C ASP A 163 -27.52 -9.43 -9.06
N GLY A 164 -27.62 -8.18 -8.58
CA GLY A 164 -28.22 -7.87 -7.28
C GLY A 164 -27.34 -8.16 -6.07
N LYS A 165 -26.02 -8.47 -6.26
CA LYS A 165 -25.08 -8.82 -5.18
C LYS A 165 -23.84 -7.95 -5.23
N TYR A 166 -23.34 -7.60 -4.05
CA TYR A 166 -22.04 -6.95 -3.91
C TYR A 166 -20.92 -7.99 -4.00
N LEU A 167 -19.90 -7.66 -4.78
CA LEU A 167 -18.66 -8.44 -4.92
C LEU A 167 -17.56 -7.75 -4.14
N LEU A 168 -16.87 -8.47 -3.28
CA LEU A 168 -15.76 -7.95 -2.48
C LEU A 168 -14.42 -8.34 -3.13
N ASN A 169 -13.60 -7.33 -3.43
CA ASN A 169 -12.32 -7.47 -4.13
C ASN A 169 -12.44 -8.33 -5.41
N PRO A 170 -13.36 -7.98 -6.34
CA PRO A 170 -13.53 -8.73 -7.56
C PRO A 170 -12.25 -8.71 -8.41
N SER A 171 -12.06 -9.76 -9.21
CA SER A 171 -11.00 -9.80 -10.22
C SER A 171 -11.30 -8.79 -11.35
N PRO A 172 -10.30 -8.41 -12.18
CA PRO A 172 -10.54 -7.56 -13.34
C PRO A 172 -11.62 -8.09 -14.28
N THR A 173 -11.66 -9.40 -14.49
CA THR A 173 -12.67 -10.06 -15.34
C THR A 173 -14.08 -9.94 -14.75
N GLU A 174 -14.23 -10.06 -13.42
CA GLU A 174 -15.52 -9.87 -12.75
C GLU A 174 -15.97 -8.40 -12.77
N LEU A 175 -15.04 -7.46 -12.84
CA LEU A 175 -15.33 -6.02 -12.94
C LEU A 175 -15.86 -5.62 -14.33
N GLU A 176 -15.47 -6.30 -15.41
CA GLU A 176 -15.93 -5.98 -16.77
C GLU A 176 -17.47 -5.99 -16.87
N ASP A 177 -18.12 -6.91 -16.16
CA ASP A 177 -19.58 -7.04 -16.14
C ASP A 177 -20.22 -6.34 -14.93
N SER A 178 -19.47 -5.63 -14.12
CA SER A 178 -19.94 -5.00 -12.89
C SER A 178 -20.57 -3.63 -13.16
N GLN A 179 -21.69 -3.35 -12.52
CA GLN A 179 -22.36 -2.04 -12.55
C GLN A 179 -21.72 -1.03 -11.58
N LEU A 180 -20.79 -1.47 -10.74
CA LEU A 180 -20.09 -0.67 -9.75
C LEU A 180 -18.61 -1.05 -9.75
N ASP A 181 -17.74 -0.05 -9.71
CA ASP A 181 -16.32 -0.18 -9.37
C ASP A 181 -15.98 0.91 -8.36
N LEU A 182 -15.94 0.55 -7.10
CA LEU A 182 -15.74 1.47 -5.99
C LEU A 182 -14.65 0.96 -5.06
N VAL A 183 -13.62 1.78 -4.81
CA VAL A 183 -12.65 1.53 -3.75
C VAL A 183 -13.09 2.28 -2.49
N VAL A 184 -13.22 1.55 -1.40
CA VAL A 184 -13.60 2.08 -0.09
C VAL A 184 -12.43 1.88 0.86
N ALA A 185 -12.08 2.93 1.60
CA ALA A 185 -11.10 2.87 2.67
C ALA A 185 -11.69 3.50 3.94
N GLY A 186 -11.33 2.96 5.10
CA GLY A 186 -11.84 3.47 6.37
C GLY A 186 -11.15 2.87 7.58
N THR A 187 -11.44 3.48 8.71
CA THR A 187 -11.11 2.96 10.03
C THR A 187 -12.23 2.04 10.52
N LYS A 188 -12.10 1.53 11.75
CA LYS A 188 -13.17 0.76 12.41
C LYS A 188 -14.47 1.56 12.56
N ASP A 189 -14.36 2.88 12.70
CA ASP A 189 -15.47 3.75 13.12
C ASP A 189 -16.00 4.65 12.00
N ALA A 190 -15.23 4.82 10.90
CA ALA A 190 -15.60 5.74 9.82
C ALA A 190 -15.03 5.33 8.45
N VAL A 191 -15.77 5.68 7.41
CA VAL A 191 -15.30 5.66 6.02
C VAL A 191 -14.58 6.98 5.75
N LEU A 192 -13.44 6.93 5.06
CA LEU A 192 -12.54 8.06 4.79
C LEU A 192 -12.50 8.41 3.31
#